data_102f93633e989193df5b8626c3c5a482
#
_entry.id   102f93633e989193df5b8626c3c5a482
#
_cell.length_a   1.000
_cell.length_b   1.000
_cell.length_c   1.000
_cell.angle_alpha   90.00
_cell.angle_beta   90.00
_cell.angle_gamma   90.00
#
_symmetry.space_group_name_H-M   'P 1'
#
loop_
_entity.id
_entity.type
_entity.pdbx_description
1 polymer ?
#
loop_
_entity_poly.entity_id
_entity_poly.type
_entity_poly.pdbx_seq_one_letter_code
_entity_poly.pdbx_strand_id
1 'polypeptide(L)'
;VNRPQNQEEFMQGNFGFASTLLDNLKKYQNTCPVMISSSIQATLAGRFGTSEYGKSKKAGEELMFQYGEETGAKVLVYRFPNLFGKWCRPNYNSAVATFCNNIANDLPIQVNDESVELELLYIDDLVDEMMAALKGEEHHCEFDGVETVLTENGKYCAAPITHKVTLGEIVDLLNQFKDQPRTQLIPEI
;
A
#
# COMPACT_ATOMS: atom_id res chain seq x y z
N VAL A 1 5.38 -7.39 -8.04
CA VAL A 1 6.20 -6.53 -8.92
C VAL A 1 5.61 -5.13 -8.94
N ASN A 2 6.45 -4.11 -8.76
CA ASN A 2 5.98 -2.71 -8.63
C ASN A 2 6.60 -1.78 -9.70
N ARG A 3 7.83 -2.06 -10.13
CA ARG A 3 8.50 -1.35 -11.23
C ARG A 3 9.17 -2.35 -12.17
N PRO A 4 8.40 -2.95 -13.09
CA PRO A 4 8.91 -3.90 -14.07
C PRO A 4 9.69 -3.20 -15.18
N GLN A 5 10.46 -3.96 -15.93
CA GLN A 5 11.10 -3.49 -17.16
C GLN A 5 10.11 -3.42 -18.32
N ASN A 6 9.12 -4.31 -18.33
CA ASN A 6 8.00 -4.29 -19.28
C ASN A 6 6.66 -4.55 -18.56
N GLN A 7 5.54 -4.18 -19.19
CA GLN A 7 4.21 -4.28 -18.59
C GLN A 7 3.74 -5.72 -18.33
N GLU A 8 4.22 -6.69 -19.09
CA GLU A 8 3.84 -8.10 -18.93
C GLU A 8 4.31 -8.66 -17.59
N GLU A 9 5.41 -8.14 -17.04
CA GLU A 9 5.94 -8.54 -15.75
C GLU A 9 5.00 -8.20 -14.59
N PHE A 10 4.10 -7.24 -14.73
CA PHE A 10 3.07 -7.00 -13.72
C PHE A 10 2.17 -8.24 -13.55
N MET A 11 1.67 -8.78 -14.66
CA MET A 11 0.81 -9.97 -14.59
C MET A 11 1.59 -11.19 -14.15
N GLN A 12 2.78 -11.44 -14.70
CA GLN A 12 3.60 -12.59 -14.31
C GLN A 12 4.02 -12.54 -12.84
N GLY A 13 4.45 -11.38 -12.34
CA GLY A 13 4.94 -11.22 -10.99
C GLY A 13 3.85 -11.09 -9.92
N ASN A 14 2.69 -10.53 -10.23
CA ASN A 14 1.61 -10.37 -9.27
C ASN A 14 0.59 -11.51 -9.36
N PHE A 15 -0.05 -11.70 -10.51
CA PHE A 15 -1.01 -12.78 -10.72
C PHE A 15 -0.35 -14.15 -10.79
N GLY A 16 0.71 -14.31 -11.59
CA GLY A 16 1.36 -15.62 -11.79
C GLY A 16 1.98 -16.17 -10.50
N PHE A 17 2.59 -15.31 -9.67
CA PHE A 17 3.06 -15.74 -8.34
C PHE A 17 1.91 -16.19 -7.43
N ALA A 18 0.82 -15.42 -7.38
CA ALA A 18 -0.35 -15.79 -6.58
C ALA A 18 -0.94 -17.14 -7.05
N SER A 19 -1.13 -17.33 -8.36
CA SER A 19 -1.58 -18.62 -8.94
C SER A 19 -0.69 -19.76 -8.51
N THR A 20 0.63 -19.63 -8.69
CA THR A 20 1.58 -20.70 -8.32
C THR A 20 1.51 -21.04 -6.83
N LEU A 21 1.40 -20.04 -5.95
CA LEU A 21 1.26 -20.25 -4.51
C LEU A 21 -0.01 -21.04 -4.20
N LEU A 22 -1.16 -20.59 -4.71
CA LEU A 22 -2.46 -21.19 -4.43
C LEU A 22 -2.59 -22.62 -5.00
N ASP A 23 -2.03 -22.88 -6.19
CA ASP A 23 -1.98 -24.21 -6.79
C ASP A 23 -1.18 -25.17 -5.92
N ASN A 24 -0.07 -24.72 -5.33
CA ASN A 24 0.71 -25.55 -4.40
C ASN A 24 -0.05 -25.78 -3.09
N LEU A 25 -0.72 -24.79 -2.52
CA LEU A 25 -1.53 -24.96 -1.33
C LEU A 25 -2.65 -26.00 -1.57
N LYS A 26 -3.37 -25.91 -2.70
CA LYS A 26 -4.38 -26.90 -3.10
C LYS A 26 -3.77 -28.30 -3.27
N LYS A 27 -2.64 -28.40 -3.99
CA LYS A 27 -1.95 -29.68 -4.25
C LYS A 27 -1.59 -30.42 -2.96
N TYR A 28 -1.15 -29.68 -1.94
CA TYR A 28 -0.77 -30.24 -0.65
C TYR A 28 -1.89 -30.20 0.40
N GLN A 29 -3.11 -29.85 0.01
CA GLN A 29 -4.28 -29.75 0.89
C GLN A 29 -4.03 -28.87 2.12
N ASN A 30 -3.25 -27.81 1.96
CA ASN A 30 -2.91 -26.87 3.02
C ASN A 30 -3.90 -25.71 3.02
N THR A 31 -4.72 -25.61 4.05
CA THR A 31 -5.74 -24.57 4.24
C THR A 31 -5.33 -23.50 5.26
N CYS A 32 -4.02 -23.28 5.43
CA CYS A 32 -3.56 -22.20 6.30
C CYS A 32 -4.12 -20.83 5.83
N PRO A 33 -4.32 -19.87 6.74
CA PRO A 33 -4.70 -18.52 6.36
C PRO A 33 -3.71 -17.91 5.36
N VAL A 34 -4.22 -17.22 4.36
CA VAL A 34 -3.42 -16.56 3.32
C VAL A 34 -3.68 -15.05 3.34
N MET A 35 -2.62 -14.27 3.37
CA MET A 35 -2.68 -12.82 3.33
C MET A 35 -1.99 -12.32 2.06
N ILE A 36 -2.62 -11.36 1.36
CA ILE A 36 -2.01 -10.69 0.21
C ILE A 36 -1.92 -9.18 0.46
N SER A 37 -0.72 -8.64 0.24
CA SER A 37 -0.51 -7.20 0.11
C SER A 37 -0.94 -6.74 -1.28
N SER A 38 -2.10 -6.11 -1.37
CA SER A 38 -2.61 -5.45 -2.56
C SER A 38 -2.42 -3.92 -2.47
N SER A 39 -3.17 -3.16 -3.23
CA SER A 39 -3.05 -1.71 -3.30
C SER A 39 -4.42 -1.07 -3.58
N ILE A 40 -4.62 0.15 -3.08
CA ILE A 40 -5.78 0.98 -3.46
C ILE A 40 -5.88 1.17 -4.98
N GLN A 41 -4.79 1.02 -5.74
CA GLN A 41 -4.83 1.04 -7.20
C GLN A 41 -5.65 -0.10 -7.81
N ALA A 42 -5.85 -1.20 -7.07
CA ALA A 42 -6.70 -2.30 -7.49
C ALA A 42 -8.20 -1.97 -7.47
N THR A 43 -8.61 -0.84 -6.89
CA THR A 43 -9.98 -0.33 -7.03
C THR A 43 -10.30 0.02 -8.48
N LEU A 44 -9.30 0.41 -9.26
CA LEU A 44 -9.41 0.94 -10.62
C LEU A 44 -10.33 2.17 -10.70
N ALA A 45 -10.46 2.91 -9.61
CA ALA A 45 -11.29 4.10 -9.51
C ALA A 45 -10.44 5.38 -9.71
N GLY A 46 -11.10 6.45 -10.14
CA GLY A 46 -10.49 7.76 -10.32
C GLY A 46 -9.21 7.70 -11.18
N ARG A 47 -8.11 8.24 -10.68
CA ARG A 47 -6.80 8.27 -11.36
C ARG A 47 -6.18 6.89 -11.63
N PHE A 48 -6.71 5.84 -11.03
CA PHE A 48 -6.20 4.47 -11.18
C PHE A 48 -6.93 3.65 -12.26
N GLY A 49 -7.91 4.21 -12.96
CA GLY A 49 -8.75 3.50 -13.93
C GLY A 49 -7.98 2.78 -15.05
N THR A 50 -6.79 3.27 -15.42
CA THR A 50 -5.93 2.68 -16.46
C THR A 50 -4.66 2.03 -15.92
N SER A 51 -4.53 1.88 -14.59
CA SER A 51 -3.33 1.33 -13.96
C SER A 51 -3.15 -0.15 -14.28
N GLU A 52 -2.14 -0.49 -15.08
CA GLU A 52 -1.78 -1.89 -15.35
C GLU A 52 -1.31 -2.61 -14.08
N TYR A 53 -0.61 -1.90 -13.19
CA TYR A 53 -0.29 -2.39 -11.87
C TYR A 53 -1.57 -2.71 -11.07
N GLY A 54 -2.53 -1.77 -11.03
CA GLY A 54 -3.83 -1.97 -10.37
C GLY A 54 -4.59 -3.17 -10.91
N LYS A 55 -4.65 -3.33 -12.24
CA LYS A 55 -5.28 -4.49 -12.89
C LYS A 55 -4.63 -5.80 -12.49
N SER A 56 -3.29 -5.86 -12.46
CA SER A 56 -2.57 -7.07 -12.07
C SER A 56 -2.78 -7.43 -10.60
N LYS A 57 -2.87 -6.42 -9.72
CA LYS A 57 -3.19 -6.62 -8.31
C LYS A 57 -4.62 -7.14 -8.14
N LYS A 58 -5.59 -6.52 -8.82
CA LYS A 58 -6.99 -6.96 -8.79
C LYS A 58 -7.16 -8.40 -9.25
N ALA A 59 -6.49 -8.80 -10.34
CA ALA A 59 -6.51 -10.18 -10.80
C ALA A 59 -5.97 -11.16 -9.73
N GLY A 60 -4.92 -10.79 -9.00
CA GLY A 60 -4.41 -11.56 -7.88
C GLY A 60 -5.39 -11.66 -6.70
N GLU A 61 -6.11 -10.56 -6.40
CA GLU A 61 -7.16 -10.55 -5.37
C GLU A 61 -8.31 -11.52 -5.71
N GLU A 62 -8.75 -11.52 -6.96
CA GLU A 62 -9.82 -12.41 -7.45
C GLU A 62 -9.45 -13.88 -7.29
N LEU A 63 -8.19 -14.25 -7.60
CA LEU A 63 -7.67 -15.60 -7.33
C LEU A 63 -7.70 -15.97 -5.85
N MET A 64 -7.32 -15.04 -4.97
CA MET A 64 -7.31 -15.25 -3.53
C MET A 64 -8.74 -15.51 -3.01
N PHE A 65 -9.71 -14.69 -3.41
CA PHE A 65 -11.11 -14.89 -3.03
C PHE A 65 -11.67 -16.23 -3.54
N GLN A 66 -11.42 -16.55 -4.81
CA GLN A 66 -11.82 -17.84 -5.37
C GLN A 66 -11.20 -19.02 -4.58
N TYR A 67 -9.93 -18.95 -4.24
CA TYR A 67 -9.27 -19.96 -3.42
C TYR A 67 -9.94 -20.11 -2.06
N GLY A 68 -10.29 -19.02 -1.38
CA GLY A 68 -11.02 -19.06 -0.11
C GLY A 68 -12.39 -19.72 -0.23
N GLU A 69 -13.16 -19.41 -1.28
CA GLU A 69 -14.46 -20.02 -1.57
C GLU A 69 -14.35 -21.53 -1.85
N GLU A 70 -13.36 -21.95 -2.64
CA GLU A 70 -13.16 -23.35 -3.02
C GLU A 70 -12.64 -24.23 -1.87
N THR A 71 -11.81 -23.69 -0.98
CA THR A 71 -11.10 -24.47 0.04
C THR A 71 -11.58 -24.27 1.46
N GLY A 72 -12.34 -23.18 1.72
CA GLY A 72 -12.69 -22.74 3.06
C GLY A 72 -11.53 -22.12 3.83
N ALA A 73 -10.37 -21.88 3.20
CA ALA A 73 -9.25 -21.22 3.84
C ALA A 73 -9.56 -19.74 4.10
N LYS A 74 -9.09 -19.21 5.24
CA LYS A 74 -9.18 -17.77 5.54
C LYS A 74 -8.28 -16.99 4.58
N VAL A 75 -8.85 -15.99 3.91
CA VAL A 75 -8.14 -15.12 2.97
C VAL A 75 -8.28 -13.68 3.41
N LEU A 76 -7.15 -12.97 3.54
CA LEU A 76 -7.08 -11.57 3.91
C LEU A 76 -6.45 -10.77 2.76
N VAL A 77 -7.22 -9.88 2.16
CA VAL A 77 -6.80 -9.05 1.04
C VAL A 77 -6.67 -7.61 1.50
N TYR A 78 -5.42 -7.15 1.70
CA TYR A 78 -5.11 -5.81 2.13
C TYR A 78 -4.86 -4.88 0.94
N ARG A 79 -5.68 -3.85 0.76
CA ARG A 79 -5.45 -2.77 -0.21
C ARG A 79 -4.77 -1.60 0.47
N PHE A 80 -3.45 -1.59 0.48
CA PHE A 80 -2.68 -0.54 1.12
C PHE A 80 -2.62 0.74 0.27
N PRO A 81 -2.67 1.93 0.92
CA PRO A 81 -2.37 3.22 0.30
C PRO A 81 -0.86 3.40 0.11
N ASN A 82 -0.37 4.63 0.03
CA ASN A 82 1.06 4.90 -0.12
C ASN A 82 1.80 4.62 1.19
N LEU A 83 2.71 3.65 1.16
CA LEU A 83 3.53 3.32 2.31
C LEU A 83 4.71 4.30 2.45
N PHE A 84 5.01 4.68 3.68
CA PHE A 84 6.18 5.48 4.01
C PHE A 84 6.83 5.02 5.32
N GLY A 85 8.05 5.47 5.58
CA GLY A 85 8.75 5.22 6.84
C GLY A 85 10.12 4.59 6.66
N LYS A 86 10.56 3.90 7.71
CA LYS A 86 11.90 3.32 7.84
C LYS A 86 12.28 2.43 6.66
N TRP A 87 13.55 2.50 6.25
CA TRP A 87 14.17 1.64 5.24
C TRP A 87 13.61 1.79 3.82
N CYS A 88 12.73 2.77 3.60
CA CYS A 88 12.20 3.03 2.28
C CYS A 88 13.29 3.58 1.35
N ARG A 89 13.43 2.96 0.18
CA ARG A 89 14.45 3.36 -0.80
C ARG A 89 14.03 4.65 -1.51
N PRO A 90 14.83 5.72 -1.47
CA PRO A 90 14.58 6.94 -2.23
C PRO A 90 14.71 6.68 -3.75
N ASN A 91 14.08 7.54 -4.55
CA ASN A 91 14.08 7.47 -6.01
C ASN A 91 13.61 6.11 -6.57
N TYR A 92 12.71 5.44 -5.85
CA TYR A 92 12.14 4.17 -6.28
C TYR A 92 10.61 4.25 -6.39
N ASN A 93 9.86 4.14 -5.31
CA ASN A 93 8.39 4.12 -5.35
C ASN A 93 7.70 4.87 -4.21
N SER A 94 8.43 5.71 -3.48
CA SER A 94 7.89 6.56 -2.43
C SER A 94 8.28 8.01 -2.65
N ALA A 95 7.30 8.89 -2.79
CA ALA A 95 7.52 10.32 -2.84
C ALA A 95 8.15 10.82 -1.53
N VAL A 96 7.63 10.40 -0.38
CA VAL A 96 8.14 10.78 0.95
C VAL A 96 9.63 10.42 1.08
N ALA A 97 10.02 9.18 0.78
CA ALA A 97 11.42 8.77 0.88
C ALA A 97 12.33 9.57 -0.07
N THR A 98 11.85 9.88 -1.27
CA THR A 98 12.59 10.67 -2.26
C THR A 98 12.75 12.11 -1.77
N PHE A 99 11.69 12.72 -1.25
CA PHE A 99 11.75 14.09 -0.72
C PHE A 99 12.66 14.16 0.51
N CYS A 100 12.55 13.23 1.45
CA CYS A 100 13.45 13.15 2.61
C CYS A 100 14.93 13.11 2.16
N ASN A 101 15.26 12.22 1.23
CA ASN A 101 16.63 12.09 0.72
C ASN A 101 17.09 13.38 0.04
N ASN A 102 16.26 13.97 -0.82
CA ASN A 102 16.66 15.15 -1.59
C ASN A 102 16.81 16.37 -0.69
N ILE A 103 15.88 16.62 0.22
CA ILE A 103 15.96 17.73 1.18
C ILE A 103 17.18 17.58 2.10
N ALA A 104 17.44 16.38 2.62
CA ALA A 104 18.58 16.13 3.49
C ALA A 104 19.94 16.35 2.80
N ASN A 105 20.01 16.14 1.48
CA ASN A 105 21.24 16.28 0.69
C ASN A 105 21.31 17.54 -0.18
N ASP A 106 20.43 18.52 0.04
CA ASP A 106 20.36 19.76 -0.76
C ASP A 106 20.13 19.51 -2.26
N LEU A 107 19.46 18.43 -2.61
CA LEU A 107 19.12 18.08 -3.99
C LEU A 107 17.76 18.69 -4.37
N PRO A 108 17.55 19.01 -5.66
CA PRO A 108 16.28 19.56 -6.11
C PRO A 108 15.13 18.57 -5.93
N ILE A 109 13.96 19.10 -5.56
CA ILE A 109 12.69 18.40 -5.52
C ILE A 109 11.86 18.83 -6.72
N GLN A 110 11.21 17.89 -7.37
CA GLN A 110 10.23 18.16 -8.40
C GLN A 110 8.85 17.75 -7.91
N VAL A 111 7.97 18.73 -7.72
CA VAL A 111 6.55 18.54 -7.46
C VAL A 111 5.79 19.18 -8.61
N ASN A 112 5.05 18.37 -9.38
CA ASN A 112 4.32 18.89 -10.54
C ASN A 112 3.02 19.60 -10.12
N ASP A 113 2.40 19.16 -9.04
CA ASP A 113 1.18 19.74 -8.47
C ASP A 113 1.20 19.51 -6.94
N GLU A 114 1.36 20.59 -6.19
CA GLU A 114 1.45 20.59 -4.74
C GLU A 114 0.11 20.25 -4.07
N SER A 115 -1.01 20.44 -4.77
CA SER A 115 -2.35 20.15 -4.25
C SER A 115 -2.74 18.66 -4.29
N VAL A 116 -1.94 17.81 -4.91
CA VAL A 116 -2.22 16.38 -4.97
C VAL A 116 -2.18 15.77 -3.58
N GLU A 117 -3.34 15.31 -3.11
CA GLU A 117 -3.48 14.61 -1.85
C GLU A 117 -3.04 13.15 -1.97
N LEU A 118 -2.28 12.70 -1.00
CA LEU A 118 -1.89 11.31 -0.78
C LEU A 118 -2.49 10.81 0.52
N GLU A 119 -2.98 9.58 0.50
CA GLU A 119 -3.20 8.81 1.71
C GLU A 119 -1.93 8.03 2.03
N LEU A 120 -1.39 8.24 3.23
CA LEU A 120 -0.13 7.65 3.70
C LEU A 120 -0.39 6.68 4.83
N LEU A 121 0.28 5.52 4.77
CA LEU A 121 0.31 4.52 5.84
C LEU A 121 1.76 4.36 6.32
N TYR A 122 1.99 4.59 7.61
CA TYR A 122 3.30 4.40 8.21
C TYR A 122 3.64 2.91 8.34
N ILE A 123 4.89 2.56 8.11
CA ILE A 123 5.30 1.14 8.04
C ILE A 123 5.08 0.39 9.35
N ASP A 124 5.27 1.05 10.51
CA ASP A 124 5.06 0.37 11.79
C ASP A 124 3.58 0.10 12.04
N ASP A 125 2.67 1.03 11.67
CA ASP A 125 1.22 0.81 11.77
C ASP A 125 0.75 -0.34 10.87
N LEU A 126 1.37 -0.49 9.69
CA LEU A 126 1.14 -1.65 8.83
C LEU A 126 1.60 -2.95 9.50
N VAL A 127 2.77 -2.95 10.12
CA VAL A 127 3.31 -4.13 10.83
C VAL A 127 2.42 -4.50 12.01
N ASP A 128 1.94 -3.52 12.77
CA ASP A 128 1.03 -3.74 13.89
C ASP A 128 -0.30 -4.36 13.42
N GLU A 129 -0.86 -3.89 12.31
CA GLU A 129 -2.05 -4.49 11.70
C GLU A 129 -1.78 -5.94 11.23
N MET A 130 -0.63 -6.21 10.60
CA MET A 130 -0.28 -7.58 10.22
C MET A 130 -0.13 -8.51 11.44
N MET A 131 0.42 -7.99 12.54
CA MET A 131 0.54 -8.74 13.79
C MET A 131 -0.83 -8.97 14.45
N ALA A 132 -1.76 -8.03 14.35
CA ALA A 132 -3.15 -8.19 14.78
C ALA A 132 -3.86 -9.26 13.94
N ALA A 133 -3.69 -9.23 12.63
CA ALA A 133 -4.26 -10.22 11.70
C ALA A 133 -3.78 -11.66 11.99
N LEU A 134 -2.53 -11.85 12.40
CA LEU A 134 -2.03 -13.16 12.84
C LEU A 134 -2.75 -13.70 14.08
N LYS A 135 -3.31 -12.80 14.90
CA LYS A 135 -4.12 -13.16 16.08
C LYS A 135 -5.60 -13.29 15.77
N GLY A 136 -6.03 -12.97 14.54
CA GLY A 136 -7.44 -12.95 14.13
C GLY A 136 -8.16 -11.66 14.52
N GLU A 137 -7.42 -10.57 14.71
CA GLU A 137 -7.89 -9.23 15.10
C GLU A 137 -7.72 -8.23 13.94
N GLU A 138 -7.80 -8.70 12.69
CA GLU A 138 -7.69 -7.87 11.50
C GLU A 138 -8.85 -6.87 11.36
N HIS A 139 -8.56 -5.71 10.76
CA HIS A 139 -9.56 -4.71 10.45
C HIS A 139 -10.09 -4.88 9.03
N HIS A 140 -11.40 -5.03 8.91
CA HIS A 140 -12.09 -5.17 7.63
C HIS A 140 -12.56 -3.82 7.08
N CYS A 141 -12.66 -3.73 5.74
CA CYS A 141 -13.13 -2.54 5.05
C CYS A 141 -13.83 -2.86 3.72
N GLU A 142 -14.54 -1.86 3.22
CA GLU A 142 -14.98 -1.73 1.83
C GLU A 142 -14.36 -0.48 1.21
N PHE A 143 -14.56 -0.29 -0.10
CA PHE A 143 -14.06 0.87 -0.83
C PHE A 143 -15.20 1.62 -1.51
N ASP A 144 -15.30 2.94 -1.25
CA ASP A 144 -16.11 3.86 -2.02
C ASP A 144 -15.18 4.66 -2.96
N GLY A 145 -15.16 4.28 -4.22
CA GLY A 145 -14.13 4.75 -5.15
C GLY A 145 -12.73 4.33 -4.69
N VAL A 146 -11.92 5.28 -4.25
CA VAL A 146 -10.56 5.05 -3.69
C VAL A 146 -10.53 5.16 -2.17
N GLU A 147 -11.62 5.63 -1.55
CA GLU A 147 -11.73 5.84 -0.10
C GLU A 147 -11.92 4.52 0.63
N THR A 148 -11.15 4.33 1.70
CA THR A 148 -11.28 3.18 2.59
C THR A 148 -12.38 3.43 3.62
N VAL A 149 -13.36 2.54 3.70
CA VAL A 149 -14.46 2.59 4.66
C VAL A 149 -14.37 1.38 5.58
N LEU A 150 -13.93 1.58 6.82
CA LEU A 150 -13.84 0.50 7.81
C LEU A 150 -15.24 -0.03 8.15
N THR A 151 -15.38 -1.35 8.17
CA THR A 151 -16.63 -2.04 8.48
C THR A 151 -16.36 -3.46 8.98
N GLU A 152 -17.13 -3.95 9.94
CA GLU A 152 -16.90 -5.27 10.57
C GLU A 152 -16.94 -6.45 9.60
N ASN A 153 -17.73 -6.36 8.53
CA ASN A 153 -17.95 -7.46 7.57
C ASN A 153 -17.45 -7.10 6.16
N GLY A 154 -16.47 -6.21 6.06
CA GLY A 154 -15.90 -5.82 4.77
C GLY A 154 -15.19 -6.98 4.08
N LYS A 155 -15.24 -6.96 2.75
CA LYS A 155 -14.58 -7.96 1.91
C LYS A 155 -13.06 -7.85 1.95
N TYR A 156 -12.56 -6.64 2.13
CA TYR A 156 -11.13 -6.33 2.15
C TYR A 156 -10.65 -6.05 3.57
N CYS A 157 -9.34 -5.94 3.72
CA CYS A 157 -8.72 -5.51 4.95
C CYS A 157 -7.91 -4.22 4.74
N ALA A 158 -7.79 -3.41 5.79
CA ALA A 158 -7.01 -2.19 5.79
C ALA A 158 -6.35 -1.95 7.16
N ALA A 159 -5.22 -1.24 7.18
CA ALA A 159 -4.70 -0.69 8.42
C ALA A 159 -5.59 0.48 8.85
N PRO A 160 -5.99 0.55 10.14
CA PRO A 160 -6.96 1.53 10.61
C PRO A 160 -6.40 2.95 10.73
N ILE A 161 -5.08 3.11 10.76
CA ILE A 161 -4.40 4.40 10.94
C ILE A 161 -3.76 4.81 9.62
N THR A 162 -4.33 5.83 8.98
CA THR A 162 -3.77 6.46 7.77
C THR A 162 -3.81 7.98 7.90
N HIS A 163 -3.03 8.68 7.10
CA HIS A 163 -2.90 10.14 7.12
C HIS A 163 -3.13 10.69 5.71
N LYS A 164 -4.03 11.65 5.57
CA LYS A 164 -4.22 12.40 4.32
C LYS A 164 -3.39 13.67 4.36
N VAL A 165 -2.60 13.89 3.33
CA VAL A 165 -1.67 15.01 3.26
C VAL A 165 -1.38 15.34 1.80
N THR A 166 -1.23 16.62 1.47
CA THR A 166 -0.83 17.05 0.13
C THR A 166 0.69 16.94 -0.09
N LEU A 167 1.10 16.88 -1.35
CA LEU A 167 2.53 16.87 -1.69
C LEU A 167 3.23 18.16 -1.21
N GLY A 168 2.56 19.32 -1.27
CA GLY A 168 3.08 20.58 -0.76
C GLY A 168 3.31 20.56 0.73
N GLU A 169 2.32 20.10 1.52
CA GLU A 169 2.45 19.97 2.98
C GLU A 169 3.59 19.03 3.38
N ILE A 170 3.80 17.91 2.66
CA ILE A 170 4.94 17.03 2.91
C ILE A 170 6.27 17.79 2.73
N VAL A 171 6.41 18.54 1.66
CA VAL A 171 7.63 19.30 1.37
C VAL A 171 7.86 20.36 2.43
N ASP A 172 6.83 21.10 2.82
CA ASP A 172 6.91 22.15 3.85
C ASP A 172 7.33 21.58 5.21
N LEU A 173 6.69 20.49 5.64
CA LEU A 173 7.04 19.78 6.89
C LEU A 173 8.50 19.31 6.87
N LEU A 174 8.96 18.71 5.77
CA LEU A 174 10.34 18.23 5.67
C LEU A 174 11.38 19.37 5.71
N ASN A 175 11.08 20.52 5.10
CA ASN A 175 11.92 21.71 5.20
C ASN A 175 11.95 22.26 6.63
N GLN A 176 10.82 22.30 7.32
CA GLN A 176 10.75 22.70 8.72
C GLN A 176 11.57 21.77 9.61
N PHE A 177 11.50 20.45 9.41
CA PHE A 177 12.35 19.48 10.13
C PHE A 177 13.83 19.68 9.84
N LYS A 178 14.21 19.99 8.60
CA LYS A 178 15.59 20.30 8.22
C LYS A 178 16.10 21.55 8.96
N ASP A 179 15.26 22.56 9.10
CA ASP A 179 15.59 23.81 9.76
C ASP A 179 15.52 23.73 11.31
N GLN A 180 14.93 22.68 11.85
CA GLN A 180 14.73 22.49 13.31
C GLN A 180 16.00 22.69 14.15
N PRO A 181 17.20 22.19 13.78
CA PRO A 181 18.41 22.41 14.57
C PRO A 181 18.76 23.89 14.74
N ARG A 182 18.35 24.73 13.78
CA ARG A 182 18.57 26.17 13.78
C ARG A 182 17.46 26.93 14.52
N THR A 183 16.20 26.54 14.29
CA THR A 183 15.03 27.23 14.85
C THR A 183 14.68 26.74 16.26
N GLN A 184 15.04 25.49 16.60
CA GLN A 184 14.67 24.77 17.83
C GLN A 184 13.15 24.65 18.02
N LEU A 185 12.37 24.80 16.96
CA LEU A 185 10.92 24.62 16.95
C LEU A 185 10.57 23.23 16.41
N ILE A 186 9.59 22.59 17.04
CA ILE A 186 8.97 21.36 16.51
C ILE A 186 7.85 21.83 15.57
N PRO A 187 7.81 21.38 14.30
CA PRO A 187 6.71 21.65 13.42
C PRO A 187 5.38 21.18 14.00
N GLU A 188 4.33 21.99 13.86
CA GLU A 188 2.95 21.56 14.14
C GLU A 188 2.49 20.65 12.98
N ILE A 189 1.90 19.51 13.32
CA ILE A 189 1.42 18.49 12.39
C ILE A 189 -0.10 18.43 12.46
#